data_c6f799cbe287a54c8025c06be6ac2923
#
_entry.id   c6f799cbe287a54c8025c06be6ac2923
#
_cell.length_a   1.000
_cell.length_b   1.000
_cell.length_c   1.000
_cell.angle_alpha   90.00
_cell.angle_beta   90.00
_cell.angle_gamma   90.00
#
_symmetry.space_group_name_H-M   'P 1'
#
loop_
_entity.id
_entity.type
_entity.pdbx_description
1 polymer ?
#
loop_
_entity_poly.entity_id
_entity_poly.type
_entity_poly.pdbx_seq_one_letter_code
_entity_poly.pdbx_strand_id
1 'polypeptide(L)'
;MSLRTIPVAAVLGHPINHSKSPKLHNYWLSLFNIDGYYIPLDIDPRYFENSVRALSGLGFVGANVTIPYKEKVLKIADKISDRAAIIGAANTLTFLQDGRIYADNTDGYGFLQNIKCKYNDWTAGEGTSVVFGAGGASRAILGALIEDGANEVILANRTRSRADQLRSDFGAKIKVVDWMKVQNYLSDASTVINTTSLGMDGKAELPIPLQGLKKNTLVTDIVYTPLNTPLLENAAKRGCRTVDGLGMLIHQAIPGFERWFGMKPDVSENLRKLLISQ
;
A
#
# COMPACT_ATOMS: atom_id res chain seq x y z
N MET A 1 -30.03 12.88 -26.55
CA MET A 1 -28.62 13.01 -26.14
C MET A 1 -28.51 12.45 -24.74
N SER A 2 -27.86 11.31 -24.55
CA SER A 2 -27.53 10.83 -23.22
C SER A 2 -26.57 11.84 -22.60
N LEU A 3 -26.94 12.44 -21.46
CA LEU A 3 -26.03 13.27 -20.68
C LEU A 3 -24.84 12.38 -20.31
N ARG A 4 -23.69 12.65 -20.89
CA ARG A 4 -22.43 11.97 -20.53
C ARG A 4 -22.11 12.39 -19.08
N THR A 5 -22.34 11.49 -18.15
CA THR A 5 -21.92 11.73 -16.78
C THR A 5 -20.40 11.72 -16.71
N ILE A 6 -19.81 12.82 -16.23
CA ILE A 6 -18.35 12.93 -16.04
C ILE A 6 -17.98 12.02 -14.86
N PRO A 7 -17.12 11.01 -15.07
CA PRO A 7 -16.73 10.09 -13.99
C PRO A 7 -15.86 10.81 -12.94
N VAL A 8 -16.22 10.67 -11.68
CA VAL A 8 -15.47 11.22 -10.56
C VAL A 8 -15.05 10.07 -9.64
N ALA A 9 -13.78 10.03 -9.27
CA ALA A 9 -13.27 9.16 -8.21
C ALA A 9 -12.58 9.99 -7.13
N ALA A 10 -12.29 9.38 -5.98
CA ALA A 10 -11.70 10.09 -4.86
C ALA A 10 -10.65 9.26 -4.10
N VAL A 11 -9.90 9.92 -3.20
CA VAL A 11 -9.20 9.26 -2.10
C VAL A 11 -9.80 9.75 -0.78
N LEU A 12 -10.15 8.79 0.09
CA LEU A 12 -10.79 9.01 1.38
C LEU A 12 -9.78 8.74 2.50
N GLY A 13 -9.58 9.71 3.38
CA GLY A 13 -8.67 9.58 4.53
C GLY A 13 -8.88 10.66 5.57
N HIS A 14 -8.05 10.66 6.65
CA HIS A 14 -8.06 11.73 7.65
C HIS A 14 -6.74 11.73 8.45
N PRO A 15 -5.91 12.79 8.34
CA PRO A 15 -5.95 13.85 7.31
C PRO A 15 -5.52 13.33 5.94
N ILE A 16 -5.99 13.97 4.84
CA ILE A 16 -5.73 13.50 3.47
C ILE A 16 -4.86 14.45 2.63
N ASN A 17 -4.55 15.63 3.14
CA ASN A 17 -3.90 16.71 2.39
C ASN A 17 -2.53 16.33 1.77
N HIS A 18 -1.85 15.33 2.31
CA HIS A 18 -0.53 14.88 1.83
C HIS A 18 -0.59 13.78 0.77
N SER A 19 -1.80 13.35 0.37
CA SER A 19 -1.96 12.28 -0.61
C SER A 19 -1.49 12.71 -1.99
N LYS A 20 -0.60 11.92 -2.59
CA LYS A 20 -0.17 12.11 -3.99
C LYS A 20 -1.11 11.42 -5.00
N SER A 21 -2.12 10.68 -4.53
CA SER A 21 -3.08 9.99 -5.41
C SER A 21 -3.83 10.94 -6.36
N PRO A 22 -4.28 12.14 -5.94
CA PRO A 22 -4.91 13.08 -6.88
C PRO A 22 -3.97 13.50 -8.03
N LYS A 23 -2.71 13.81 -7.71
CA LYS A 23 -1.70 14.18 -8.73
C LYS A 23 -1.45 13.03 -9.71
N LEU A 24 -1.40 11.80 -9.20
CA LEU A 24 -1.19 10.58 -9.97
C LEU A 24 -2.37 10.30 -10.92
N HIS A 25 -3.59 10.20 -10.39
CA HIS A 25 -4.76 9.85 -11.17
C HIS A 25 -5.13 10.93 -12.19
N ASN A 26 -5.05 12.21 -11.84
CA ASN A 26 -5.33 13.30 -12.76
C ASN A 26 -4.27 13.39 -13.88
N TYR A 27 -3.02 12.99 -13.64
CA TYR A 27 -2.02 12.82 -14.70
C TYR A 27 -2.47 11.76 -15.72
N TRP A 28 -2.95 10.60 -15.26
CA TRP A 28 -3.45 9.56 -16.16
C TRP A 28 -4.72 9.96 -16.90
N LEU A 29 -5.65 10.65 -16.22
CA LEU A 29 -6.85 11.19 -16.88
C LEU A 29 -6.46 12.12 -18.03
N SER A 30 -5.52 13.02 -17.82
CA SER A 30 -4.98 13.91 -18.86
C SER A 30 -4.28 13.13 -19.97
N LEU A 31 -3.45 12.15 -19.63
CA LEU A 31 -2.68 11.33 -20.59
C LEU A 31 -3.61 10.59 -21.56
N PHE A 32 -4.73 10.07 -21.06
CA PHE A 32 -5.72 9.33 -21.87
C PHE A 32 -6.83 10.21 -22.44
N ASN A 33 -6.77 11.53 -22.26
CA ASN A 33 -7.83 12.47 -22.66
C ASN A 33 -9.22 12.07 -22.13
N ILE A 34 -9.26 11.60 -20.87
CA ILE A 34 -10.51 11.25 -20.20
C ILE A 34 -11.04 12.51 -19.50
N ASP A 35 -12.24 12.93 -19.84
CA ASP A 35 -12.98 13.98 -19.14
C ASP A 35 -13.53 13.39 -17.83
N GLY A 36 -12.75 13.50 -16.78
CA GLY A 36 -13.02 12.94 -15.45
C GLY A 36 -12.17 13.63 -14.37
N TYR A 37 -12.49 13.35 -13.12
CA TYR A 37 -11.79 13.95 -11.97
C TYR A 37 -11.43 12.92 -10.92
N TYR A 38 -10.29 13.17 -10.25
CA TYR A 38 -9.91 12.45 -9.05
C TYR A 38 -9.57 13.45 -7.95
N ILE A 39 -10.30 13.40 -6.83
CA ILE A 39 -10.24 14.41 -5.78
C ILE A 39 -9.91 13.83 -4.40
N PRO A 40 -9.23 14.58 -3.51
CA PRO A 40 -9.07 14.21 -2.11
C PRO A 40 -10.33 14.57 -1.33
N LEU A 41 -10.78 13.68 -0.43
CA LEU A 41 -11.86 13.95 0.51
C LEU A 41 -11.37 13.66 1.93
N ASP A 42 -11.22 14.73 2.72
CA ASP A 42 -10.90 14.64 4.14
C ASP A 42 -12.20 14.38 4.91
N ILE A 43 -12.34 13.19 5.46
CA ILE A 43 -13.58 12.76 6.11
C ILE A 43 -13.31 12.53 7.60
N ASP A 44 -14.00 13.28 8.45
CA ASP A 44 -13.98 13.02 9.91
C ASP A 44 -14.49 11.60 10.22
N PRO A 45 -13.82 10.86 11.12
CA PRO A 45 -14.19 9.50 11.49
C PRO A 45 -15.67 9.31 11.92
N ARG A 46 -16.29 10.36 12.42
CA ARG A 46 -17.72 10.34 12.85
C ARG A 46 -18.69 10.21 11.68
N TYR A 47 -18.29 10.70 10.50
CA TYR A 47 -19.15 10.75 9.31
C TYR A 47 -18.76 9.74 8.24
N PHE A 48 -17.72 8.94 8.47
CA PHE A 48 -17.10 8.11 7.43
C PHE A 48 -18.10 7.18 6.73
N GLU A 49 -18.91 6.43 7.47
CA GLU A 49 -19.88 5.49 6.89
C GLU A 49 -20.93 6.19 6.03
N ASN A 50 -21.55 7.24 6.57
CA ASN A 50 -22.55 8.01 5.83
C ASN A 50 -21.97 8.66 4.58
N SER A 51 -20.76 9.18 4.67
CA SER A 51 -20.06 9.78 3.52
C SER A 51 -19.78 8.75 2.42
N VAL A 52 -19.27 7.56 2.77
CA VAL A 52 -19.01 6.50 1.78
C VAL A 52 -20.29 6.07 1.06
N ARG A 53 -21.38 5.87 1.80
CA ARG A 53 -22.69 5.50 1.21
C ARG A 53 -23.25 6.59 0.31
N ALA A 54 -23.07 7.86 0.66
CA ALA A 54 -23.53 8.99 -0.13
C ALA A 54 -22.81 9.14 -1.47
N LEU A 55 -21.51 8.78 -1.55
CA LEU A 55 -20.72 8.91 -2.79
C LEU A 55 -21.32 8.15 -3.97
N SER A 56 -21.87 6.96 -3.75
CA SER A 56 -22.54 6.18 -4.79
C SER A 56 -23.74 6.96 -5.39
N GLY A 57 -24.57 7.57 -4.52
CA GLY A 57 -25.71 8.39 -4.96
C GLY A 57 -25.32 9.73 -5.60
N LEU A 58 -24.11 10.21 -5.35
CA LEU A 58 -23.57 11.44 -5.94
C LEU A 58 -22.88 11.22 -7.28
N GLY A 59 -22.89 10.00 -7.82
CA GLY A 59 -22.33 9.69 -9.15
C GLY A 59 -20.82 9.42 -9.16
N PHE A 60 -20.20 9.19 -8.00
CA PHE A 60 -18.81 8.71 -7.98
C PHE A 60 -18.74 7.29 -8.54
N VAL A 61 -17.69 7.03 -9.35
CA VAL A 61 -17.44 5.69 -9.92
C VAL A 61 -16.65 4.80 -8.98
N GLY A 62 -15.92 5.40 -8.03
CA GLY A 62 -15.16 4.67 -7.02
C GLY A 62 -14.31 5.57 -6.13
N ALA A 63 -13.57 4.96 -5.21
CA ALA A 63 -12.67 5.68 -4.33
C ALA A 63 -11.52 4.79 -3.83
N ASN A 64 -10.33 5.39 -3.65
CA ASN A 64 -9.34 4.78 -2.76
C ASN A 64 -9.64 5.11 -1.30
N VAL A 65 -9.23 4.23 -0.41
CA VAL A 65 -9.36 4.39 1.04
C VAL A 65 -7.99 4.25 1.68
N THR A 66 -7.64 5.23 2.54
CA THR A 66 -6.38 5.18 3.29
C THR A 66 -6.63 5.32 4.80
N ILE A 67 -5.60 5.60 5.55
CA ILE A 67 -5.64 5.74 7.01
C ILE A 67 -6.70 6.79 7.40
N PRO A 68 -7.53 6.52 8.42
CA PRO A 68 -7.57 5.33 9.29
C PRO A 68 -8.65 4.29 8.90
N TYR A 69 -9.12 4.26 7.66
CA TYR A 69 -10.39 3.65 7.27
C TYR A 69 -10.31 2.28 6.58
N LYS A 70 -9.09 1.80 6.24
CA LYS A 70 -8.92 0.57 5.44
C LYS A 70 -9.59 -0.69 6.03
N GLU A 71 -9.61 -0.82 7.35
CA GLU A 71 -10.30 -1.93 8.04
C GLU A 71 -11.81 -1.64 8.22
N LYS A 72 -12.14 -0.37 8.52
CA LYS A 72 -13.53 0.03 8.77
C LYS A 72 -14.42 -0.09 7.54
N VAL A 73 -13.87 0.18 6.35
CA VAL A 73 -14.63 0.21 5.10
C VAL A 73 -15.18 -1.16 4.70
N LEU A 74 -14.59 -2.25 5.18
CA LEU A 74 -15.12 -3.60 4.96
C LEU A 74 -16.52 -3.81 5.56
N LYS A 75 -16.83 -3.13 6.67
CA LYS A 75 -18.16 -3.19 7.31
C LYS A 75 -19.22 -2.43 6.54
N ILE A 76 -18.81 -1.56 5.61
CA ILE A 76 -19.70 -0.69 4.82
C ILE A 76 -19.96 -1.32 3.45
N ALA A 77 -19.00 -2.11 2.95
CA ALA A 77 -19.05 -2.71 1.63
C ALA A 77 -20.12 -3.82 1.54
N ASP A 78 -20.85 -3.84 0.43
CA ASP A 78 -21.88 -4.86 0.14
C ASP A 78 -21.25 -6.12 -0.48
N LYS A 79 -20.10 -5.95 -1.14
CA LYS A 79 -19.29 -7.03 -1.70
C LYS A 79 -17.83 -6.79 -1.40
N ILE A 80 -17.13 -7.85 -1.03
CA ILE A 80 -15.71 -7.80 -0.68
C ILE A 80 -14.99 -8.85 -1.53
N SER A 81 -13.83 -8.48 -2.12
CA SER A 81 -12.98 -9.45 -2.81
C SER A 81 -12.38 -10.46 -1.84
N ASP A 82 -12.09 -11.67 -2.28
CA ASP A 82 -11.47 -12.72 -1.44
C ASP A 82 -10.17 -12.22 -0.80
N ARG A 83 -9.32 -11.53 -1.57
CA ARG A 83 -8.08 -10.97 -1.05
C ARG A 83 -8.31 -9.88 0.01
N ALA A 84 -9.29 -8.98 -0.17
CA ALA A 84 -9.60 -7.98 0.84
C ALA A 84 -10.19 -8.59 2.11
N ALA A 85 -10.98 -9.66 1.97
CA ALA A 85 -11.51 -10.43 3.09
C ALA A 85 -10.39 -11.14 3.88
N ILE A 86 -9.47 -11.83 3.20
CA ILE A 86 -8.30 -12.50 3.80
C ILE A 86 -7.39 -11.47 4.48
N ILE A 87 -7.12 -10.36 3.81
CA ILE A 87 -6.28 -9.27 4.35
C ILE A 87 -6.97 -8.59 5.55
N GLY A 88 -8.29 -8.54 5.59
CA GLY A 88 -9.06 -7.82 6.62
C GLY A 88 -8.95 -6.29 6.46
N ALA A 89 -8.67 -5.79 5.25
CA ALA A 89 -8.60 -4.37 4.91
C ALA A 89 -8.84 -4.15 3.42
N ALA A 90 -9.44 -3.01 3.05
CA ALA A 90 -9.60 -2.58 1.66
C ALA A 90 -9.02 -1.17 1.44
N ASN A 91 -8.46 -0.93 0.26
CA ASN A 91 -7.95 0.37 -0.17
C ASN A 91 -8.62 0.88 -1.44
N THR A 92 -9.52 0.11 -2.07
CA THR A 92 -10.13 0.44 -3.36
C THR A 92 -11.61 0.07 -3.33
N LEU A 93 -12.46 1.05 -3.59
CA LEU A 93 -13.91 0.90 -3.71
C LEU A 93 -14.34 1.09 -5.16
N THR A 94 -15.33 0.32 -5.59
CA THR A 94 -16.07 0.57 -6.83
C THR A 94 -17.55 0.70 -6.50
N PHE A 95 -18.17 1.78 -6.94
CA PHE A 95 -19.59 1.99 -6.80
C PHE A 95 -20.27 1.37 -8.04
N LEU A 96 -21.09 0.34 -7.79
CA LEU A 96 -21.76 -0.41 -8.85
C LEU A 96 -23.02 0.32 -9.29
N GLN A 97 -23.49 0.04 -10.52
CA GLN A 97 -24.69 0.68 -11.08
C GLN A 97 -25.96 0.45 -10.27
N ASP A 98 -26.01 -0.66 -9.53
CA ASP A 98 -27.12 -1.00 -8.64
C ASP A 98 -27.02 -0.33 -7.23
N GLY A 99 -26.06 0.58 -7.07
CA GLY A 99 -25.81 1.30 -5.80
C GLY A 99 -24.94 0.55 -4.79
N ARG A 100 -24.61 -0.73 -5.04
CA ARG A 100 -23.77 -1.52 -4.12
C ARG A 100 -22.32 -1.08 -4.17
N ILE A 101 -21.63 -1.25 -3.05
CA ILE A 101 -20.22 -0.92 -2.86
C ILE A 101 -19.39 -2.22 -2.91
N TYR A 102 -18.49 -2.32 -3.89
CA TYR A 102 -17.51 -3.39 -3.96
C TYR A 102 -16.18 -2.91 -3.39
N ALA A 103 -15.63 -3.64 -2.42
CA ALA A 103 -14.35 -3.35 -1.78
C ALA A 103 -13.27 -4.34 -2.19
N ASP A 104 -12.08 -3.83 -2.48
CA ASP A 104 -10.92 -4.60 -2.89
C ASP A 104 -9.64 -4.09 -2.22
N ASN A 105 -8.58 -4.89 -2.23
CA ASN A 105 -7.26 -4.49 -1.74
C ASN A 105 -6.20 -4.67 -2.82
N THR A 106 -5.62 -3.57 -3.26
CA THR A 106 -4.58 -3.52 -4.30
C THR A 106 -3.19 -3.19 -3.76
N ASP A 107 -3.04 -2.97 -2.44
CA ASP A 107 -1.75 -2.62 -1.83
C ASP A 107 -0.72 -3.74 -2.02
N GLY A 108 -1.11 -5.00 -1.78
CA GLY A 108 -0.22 -6.16 -1.95
C GLY A 108 0.25 -6.32 -3.39
N TYR A 109 -0.67 -6.17 -4.37
CA TYR A 109 -0.32 -6.13 -5.79
C TYR A 109 0.70 -5.02 -6.08
N GLY A 110 0.44 -3.80 -5.60
CA GLY A 110 1.33 -2.67 -5.79
C GLY A 110 2.72 -2.89 -5.21
N PHE A 111 2.79 -3.50 -4.04
CA PHE A 111 4.04 -3.86 -3.37
C PHE A 111 4.87 -4.85 -4.19
N LEU A 112 4.27 -5.98 -4.60
CA LEU A 112 4.97 -7.00 -5.39
C LEU A 112 5.43 -6.47 -6.75
N GLN A 113 4.54 -5.74 -7.46
CA GLN A 113 4.88 -5.16 -8.76
C GLN A 113 6.05 -4.17 -8.66
N ASN A 114 6.09 -3.34 -7.62
CA ASN A 114 7.18 -2.41 -7.38
C ASN A 114 8.54 -3.10 -7.25
N ILE A 115 8.60 -4.23 -6.55
CA ILE A 115 9.83 -5.00 -6.41
C ILE A 115 10.18 -5.69 -7.73
N LYS A 116 9.23 -6.43 -8.32
CA LYS A 116 9.44 -7.24 -9.53
C LYS A 116 9.80 -6.41 -10.77
N CYS A 117 9.31 -5.19 -10.88
CA CYS A 117 9.71 -4.27 -11.94
C CYS A 117 11.18 -3.85 -11.84
N LYS A 118 11.75 -3.77 -10.64
CA LYS A 118 13.15 -3.39 -10.44
C LYS A 118 14.07 -4.61 -10.37
N TYR A 119 13.59 -5.70 -9.81
CA TYR A 119 14.32 -6.96 -9.59
C TYR A 119 13.43 -8.13 -9.99
N ASN A 120 13.45 -8.48 -11.27
CA ASN A 120 12.59 -9.51 -11.86
C ASN A 120 12.93 -10.94 -11.40
N ASP A 121 14.12 -11.11 -10.85
CA ASP A 121 14.61 -12.36 -10.25
C ASP A 121 14.14 -12.56 -8.80
N TRP A 122 13.57 -11.55 -8.17
CA TRP A 122 13.12 -11.63 -6.77
C TRP A 122 11.80 -12.38 -6.62
N THR A 123 11.73 -13.23 -5.61
CA THR A 123 10.50 -13.86 -5.11
C THR A 123 10.51 -13.94 -3.59
N ALA A 124 9.33 -13.86 -2.96
CA ALA A 124 9.20 -13.96 -1.51
C ALA A 124 9.58 -15.35 -0.97
N GLY A 125 9.60 -16.38 -1.82
CA GLY A 125 9.97 -17.75 -1.47
C GLY A 125 11.47 -18.01 -1.28
N GLU A 126 12.34 -17.08 -1.71
CA GLU A 126 13.81 -17.27 -1.67
C GLU A 126 14.46 -17.15 -0.28
N GLY A 127 13.69 -16.96 0.76
CA GLY A 127 14.23 -16.91 2.12
C GLY A 127 13.30 -16.22 3.10
N THR A 128 13.85 -15.84 4.25
CA THR A 128 13.09 -15.19 5.32
C THR A 128 12.89 -13.72 5.03
N SER A 129 11.64 -13.27 5.10
CA SER A 129 11.29 -11.84 5.07
C SER A 129 11.18 -11.28 6.49
N VAL A 130 11.76 -10.11 6.74
CA VAL A 130 11.64 -9.38 8.01
C VAL A 130 10.78 -8.14 7.79
N VAL A 131 9.63 -8.05 8.48
CA VAL A 131 8.65 -6.99 8.30
C VAL A 131 8.52 -6.17 9.58
N PHE A 132 8.62 -4.85 9.45
CA PHE A 132 8.41 -3.89 10.53
C PHE A 132 7.05 -3.21 10.37
N GLY A 133 6.22 -3.31 11.40
CA GLY A 133 4.89 -2.71 11.43
C GLY A 133 3.75 -3.74 11.37
N ALA A 134 2.61 -3.37 11.97
CA ALA A 134 1.40 -4.19 12.01
C ALA A 134 0.14 -3.32 11.78
N GLY A 135 0.15 -2.50 10.73
CA GLY A 135 -0.97 -1.68 10.29
C GLY A 135 -1.64 -2.24 9.03
N GLY A 136 -2.58 -1.48 8.47
CA GLY A 136 -3.32 -1.89 7.27
C GLY A 136 -2.45 -2.19 6.04
N ALA A 137 -1.35 -1.44 5.83
CA ALA A 137 -0.40 -1.73 4.77
C ALA A 137 0.39 -3.04 5.04
N SER A 138 0.79 -3.26 6.31
CA SER A 138 1.46 -4.50 6.71
C SER A 138 0.60 -5.72 6.44
N ARG A 139 -0.71 -5.67 6.75
CA ARG A 139 -1.66 -6.76 6.44
C ARG A 139 -1.62 -7.14 4.97
N ALA A 140 -1.72 -6.15 4.08
CA ALA A 140 -1.71 -6.38 2.64
C ALA A 140 -0.37 -6.96 2.16
N ILE A 141 0.75 -6.48 2.69
CA ILE A 141 2.08 -6.95 2.34
C ILE A 141 2.31 -8.38 2.85
N LEU A 142 1.89 -8.71 4.08
CA LEU A 142 1.96 -10.06 4.60
C LEU A 142 1.17 -11.06 3.75
N GLY A 143 -0.08 -10.70 3.39
CA GLY A 143 -0.89 -11.53 2.48
C GLY A 143 -0.20 -11.75 1.13
N ALA A 144 0.34 -10.68 0.53
CA ALA A 144 1.05 -10.74 -0.74
C ALA A 144 2.33 -11.58 -0.67
N LEU A 145 3.13 -11.46 0.40
CA LEU A 145 4.32 -12.28 0.59
C LEU A 145 3.97 -13.78 0.70
N ILE A 146 2.91 -14.10 1.44
CA ILE A 146 2.45 -15.50 1.61
C ILE A 146 1.96 -16.06 0.28
N GLU A 147 1.21 -15.28 -0.49
CA GLU A 147 0.71 -15.64 -1.82
C GLU A 147 1.87 -15.81 -2.82
N ASP A 148 2.91 -14.96 -2.74
CA ASP A 148 4.13 -15.04 -3.58
C ASP A 148 5.12 -16.12 -3.10
N GLY A 149 4.72 -16.98 -2.15
CA GLY A 149 5.45 -18.17 -1.75
C GLY A 149 6.34 -18.05 -0.52
N ALA A 150 6.24 -16.97 0.27
CA ALA A 150 7.02 -16.84 1.51
C ALA A 150 6.85 -18.06 2.42
N ASN A 151 7.96 -18.62 2.88
CA ASN A 151 7.99 -19.76 3.81
C ASN A 151 7.92 -19.32 5.27
N GLU A 152 8.63 -18.25 5.61
CA GLU A 152 8.66 -17.64 6.94
C GLU A 152 8.71 -16.11 6.83
N VAL A 153 7.91 -15.43 7.62
CA VAL A 153 7.95 -13.97 7.78
C VAL A 153 8.14 -13.63 9.25
N ILE A 154 9.24 -12.98 9.56
CA ILE A 154 9.53 -12.43 10.89
C ILE A 154 8.82 -11.09 11.00
N LEU A 155 7.89 -10.96 11.93
CA LEU A 155 7.10 -9.74 12.12
C LEU A 155 7.47 -9.07 13.44
N ALA A 156 7.87 -7.80 13.37
CA ALA A 156 8.12 -6.98 14.55
C ALA A 156 7.24 -5.73 14.54
N ASN A 157 6.61 -5.43 15.66
CA ASN A 157 5.82 -4.22 15.84
C ASN A 157 5.97 -3.67 17.26
N ARG A 158 5.99 -2.33 17.41
CA ARG A 158 6.08 -1.68 18.73
C ARG A 158 4.99 -2.16 19.69
N THR A 159 3.75 -2.29 19.21
CA THR A 159 2.64 -2.86 19.96
C THR A 159 2.52 -4.34 19.62
N ARG A 160 3.04 -5.22 20.47
CA ARG A 160 3.13 -6.66 20.21
C ARG A 160 1.77 -7.28 19.92
N SER A 161 0.72 -6.91 20.64
CA SER A 161 -0.62 -7.47 20.45
C SER A 161 -1.17 -7.31 19.02
N ARG A 162 -0.80 -6.23 18.31
CA ARG A 162 -1.16 -6.05 16.90
C ARG A 162 -0.45 -7.05 15.98
N ALA A 163 0.82 -7.36 16.26
CA ALA A 163 1.56 -8.37 15.52
C ALA A 163 1.03 -9.78 15.80
N ASP A 164 0.72 -10.08 17.07
CA ASP A 164 0.12 -11.35 17.46
C ASP A 164 -1.25 -11.56 16.80
N GLN A 165 -2.05 -10.50 16.63
CA GLN A 165 -3.30 -10.54 15.85
C GLN A 165 -3.03 -10.92 14.38
N LEU A 166 -2.03 -10.30 13.73
CA LEU A 166 -1.67 -10.65 12.35
C LEU A 166 -1.19 -12.10 12.23
N ARG A 167 -0.45 -12.60 13.22
CA ARG A 167 -0.09 -14.02 13.26
C ARG A 167 -1.31 -14.91 13.36
N SER A 168 -2.30 -14.54 14.17
CA SER A 168 -3.57 -15.28 14.28
C SER A 168 -4.32 -15.31 12.95
N ASP A 169 -4.35 -14.18 12.25
CA ASP A 169 -5.09 -14.03 10.99
C ASP A 169 -4.42 -14.75 9.81
N PHE A 170 -3.08 -14.71 9.72
CA PHE A 170 -2.30 -15.24 8.57
C PHE A 170 -1.64 -16.60 8.82
N GLY A 171 -1.67 -17.09 10.06
CA GLY A 171 -1.21 -18.44 10.41
C GLY A 171 0.28 -18.57 10.71
N ALA A 172 0.75 -19.83 10.69
CA ALA A 172 2.06 -20.24 11.22
C ALA A 172 3.27 -19.69 10.46
N LYS A 173 3.10 -19.24 9.22
CA LYS A 173 4.18 -18.62 8.44
C LYS A 173 4.65 -17.29 9.04
N ILE A 174 3.83 -16.64 9.89
CA ILE A 174 4.18 -15.40 10.59
C ILE A 174 4.76 -15.73 11.96
N LYS A 175 6.02 -15.34 12.19
CA LYS A 175 6.71 -15.46 13.46
C LYS A 175 6.86 -14.08 14.10
N VAL A 176 6.13 -13.83 15.17
CA VAL A 176 6.20 -12.55 15.90
C VAL A 176 7.41 -12.54 16.80
N VAL A 177 8.22 -11.50 16.69
CA VAL A 177 9.41 -11.29 17.54
C VAL A 177 9.34 -9.93 18.25
N ASP A 178 10.02 -9.82 19.37
CA ASP A 178 10.14 -8.54 20.05
C ASP A 178 10.96 -7.56 19.20
N TRP A 179 10.56 -6.30 19.21
CA TRP A 179 11.24 -5.24 18.44
C TRP A 179 12.75 -5.20 18.68
N MET A 180 13.16 -5.33 19.94
CA MET A 180 14.58 -5.30 20.33
C MET A 180 15.37 -6.54 19.89
N LYS A 181 14.68 -7.64 19.58
CA LYS A 181 15.31 -8.90 19.18
C LYS A 181 15.33 -9.12 17.67
N VAL A 182 14.68 -8.25 16.89
CA VAL A 182 14.56 -8.42 15.43
C VAL A 182 15.93 -8.39 14.73
N GLN A 183 16.91 -7.68 15.30
CA GLN A 183 18.27 -7.65 14.77
C GLN A 183 18.91 -9.04 14.63
N ASN A 184 18.53 -10.01 15.45
CA ASN A 184 19.06 -11.36 15.42
C ASN A 184 18.60 -12.16 14.19
N TYR A 185 17.62 -11.65 13.45
CA TYR A 185 17.08 -12.25 12.22
C TYR A 185 17.56 -11.59 10.96
N LEU A 186 18.25 -10.45 11.05
CA LEU A 186 18.69 -9.68 9.87
C LEU A 186 19.79 -10.38 9.08
N SER A 187 20.64 -11.18 9.73
CA SER A 187 21.72 -11.94 9.07
C SER A 187 21.20 -13.02 8.12
N ASP A 188 20.00 -13.53 8.36
CA ASP A 188 19.38 -14.59 7.56
C ASP A 188 18.24 -14.08 6.68
N ALA A 189 17.96 -12.77 6.76
CA ALA A 189 16.94 -12.15 5.94
C ALA A 189 17.35 -12.08 4.46
N SER A 190 16.48 -12.54 3.59
CA SER A 190 16.54 -12.27 2.14
C SER A 190 15.90 -10.93 1.80
N THR A 191 14.88 -10.55 2.57
CA THR A 191 14.11 -9.31 2.36
C THR A 191 13.82 -8.62 3.68
N VAL A 192 14.01 -7.29 3.73
CA VAL A 192 13.69 -6.43 4.89
C VAL A 192 12.71 -5.35 4.44
N ILE A 193 11.59 -5.21 5.14
CA ILE A 193 10.46 -4.40 4.72
C ILE A 193 10.04 -3.46 5.85
N ASN A 194 10.13 -2.15 5.64
CA ASN A 194 9.51 -1.17 6.52
C ASN A 194 8.06 -0.90 6.05
N THR A 195 7.09 -1.21 6.89
CA THR A 195 5.67 -0.88 6.68
C THR A 195 5.14 0.11 7.71
N THR A 196 6.04 0.74 8.46
CA THR A 196 5.70 1.81 9.42
C THR A 196 5.81 3.17 8.78
N SER A 197 5.42 4.22 9.51
CA SER A 197 5.69 5.61 9.12
C SER A 197 7.05 6.13 9.62
N LEU A 198 7.88 5.28 10.21
CA LEU A 198 9.23 5.68 10.64
C LEU A 198 10.11 5.92 9.40
N GLY A 199 10.90 6.99 9.43
CA GLY A 199 11.69 7.46 8.29
C GLY A 199 10.95 8.40 7.33
N MET A 200 9.65 8.63 7.53
CA MET A 200 8.88 9.65 6.81
C MET A 200 9.24 11.05 7.33
N ASP A 201 9.13 12.07 6.47
CA ASP A 201 9.33 13.46 6.85
C ASP A 201 8.55 13.84 8.12
N GLY A 202 9.24 14.45 9.08
CA GLY A 202 8.69 14.79 10.38
C GLY A 202 8.48 13.63 11.36
N LYS A 203 8.94 12.42 11.02
CA LYS A 203 8.94 11.24 11.90
C LYS A 203 10.36 10.80 12.25
N ALA A 204 10.50 10.09 13.37
CA ALA A 204 11.76 9.48 13.74
C ALA A 204 12.21 8.44 12.72
N GLU A 205 13.50 8.19 12.59
CA GLU A 205 14.07 7.11 11.81
C GLU A 205 13.66 5.74 12.37
N LEU A 206 13.70 4.72 11.52
CA LEU A 206 13.53 3.34 11.94
C LEU A 206 14.79 2.90 12.70
N PRO A 207 14.72 2.67 14.02
CA PRO A 207 15.91 2.45 14.85
C PRO A 207 16.39 0.99 14.78
N ILE A 208 16.85 0.56 13.60
CA ILE A 208 17.28 -0.82 13.37
C ILE A 208 18.75 -0.83 12.94
N PRO A 209 19.60 -1.56 13.67
CA PRO A 209 20.98 -1.74 13.29
C PRO A 209 21.06 -2.68 12.09
N LEU A 210 21.53 -2.17 10.94
CA LEU A 210 21.64 -2.95 9.70
C LEU A 210 22.96 -3.75 9.59
N GLN A 211 23.78 -3.81 10.66
CA GLN A 211 25.11 -4.44 10.65
C GLN A 211 25.10 -5.91 10.24
N GLY A 212 24.01 -6.62 10.54
CA GLY A 212 23.84 -8.03 10.18
C GLY A 212 23.43 -8.31 8.75
N LEU A 213 23.03 -7.30 7.95
CA LEU A 213 22.54 -7.54 6.60
C LEU A 213 23.64 -8.04 5.67
N LYS A 214 23.33 -9.08 4.90
CA LYS A 214 24.19 -9.58 3.83
C LYS A 214 24.13 -8.64 2.62
N LYS A 215 25.21 -8.62 1.82
CA LYS A 215 25.16 -8.01 0.49
C LYS A 215 24.05 -8.68 -0.32
N ASN A 216 23.39 -7.92 -1.16
CA ASN A 216 22.25 -8.34 -1.98
C ASN A 216 20.94 -8.64 -1.23
N THR A 217 20.87 -8.55 0.10
CA THR A 217 19.57 -8.52 0.79
C THR A 217 18.69 -7.42 0.17
N LEU A 218 17.44 -7.74 -0.16
CA LEU A 218 16.51 -6.72 -0.62
C LEU A 218 15.99 -5.91 0.59
N VAL A 219 16.13 -4.59 0.54
CA VAL A 219 15.56 -3.69 1.55
C VAL A 219 14.55 -2.76 0.88
N THR A 220 13.32 -2.76 1.36
CA THR A 220 12.26 -1.92 0.81
C THR A 220 11.55 -1.13 1.91
N ASP A 221 11.14 0.07 1.57
CA ASP A 221 10.41 0.98 2.45
C ASP A 221 9.13 1.44 1.74
N ILE A 222 7.98 1.36 2.41
CA ILE A 222 6.74 1.88 1.84
C ILE A 222 6.61 3.40 1.97
N VAL A 223 7.48 4.03 2.75
CA VAL A 223 7.61 5.49 2.79
C VAL A 223 8.14 5.98 1.45
N TYR A 224 7.55 7.05 0.94
CA TYR A 224 7.92 7.68 -0.33
C TYR A 224 8.19 9.20 -0.20
N THR A 225 8.16 9.72 1.02
CA THR A 225 8.53 11.10 1.35
C THR A 225 9.30 11.12 2.67
N PRO A 226 10.64 11.22 2.65
CA PRO A 226 11.49 11.36 1.47
C PRO A 226 11.53 10.06 0.63
N LEU A 227 11.93 10.18 -0.66
CA LEU A 227 12.06 9.01 -1.53
C LEU A 227 13.17 8.06 -1.06
N ASN A 228 14.32 8.63 -0.69
CA ASN A 228 15.43 7.93 -0.09
C ASN A 228 15.35 8.09 1.43
N THR A 229 14.73 7.13 2.10
CA THR A 229 14.70 7.11 3.57
C THR A 229 16.06 6.74 4.15
N PRO A 230 16.37 7.12 5.40
CA PRO A 230 17.61 6.69 6.07
C PRO A 230 17.81 5.18 6.04
N LEU A 231 16.73 4.39 6.11
CA LEU A 231 16.78 2.94 5.95
C LEU A 231 17.37 2.53 4.60
N LEU A 232 16.84 3.09 3.51
CA LEU A 232 17.28 2.76 2.14
C LEU A 232 18.71 3.23 1.86
N GLU A 233 19.07 4.45 2.32
CA GLU A 233 20.42 4.97 2.18
C GLU A 233 21.46 4.10 2.90
N ASN A 234 21.17 3.72 4.14
CA ASN A 234 22.05 2.88 4.94
C ASN A 234 22.17 1.46 4.37
N ALA A 235 21.10 0.91 3.82
CA ALA A 235 21.10 -0.37 3.14
C ALA A 235 21.95 -0.33 1.83
N ALA A 236 21.78 0.71 1.03
CA ALA A 236 22.55 0.90 -0.22
C ALA A 236 24.05 1.01 0.06
N LYS A 237 24.47 1.76 1.09
CA LYS A 237 25.88 1.86 1.52
C LYS A 237 26.48 0.50 1.90
N ARG A 238 25.66 -0.50 2.23
CA ARG A 238 26.07 -1.88 2.57
C ARG A 238 26.05 -2.84 1.38
N GLY A 239 25.67 -2.36 0.19
CA GLY A 239 25.56 -3.17 -1.01
C GLY A 239 24.26 -3.99 -1.06
N CYS A 240 23.23 -3.61 -0.31
CA CYS A 240 21.90 -4.20 -0.40
C CYS A 240 21.17 -3.70 -1.65
N ARG A 241 20.26 -4.52 -2.16
CA ARG A 241 19.26 -4.12 -3.18
C ARG A 241 18.21 -3.25 -2.52
N THR A 242 17.83 -2.12 -3.10
CA THR A 242 16.87 -1.19 -2.46
C THR A 242 15.68 -0.91 -3.35
N VAL A 243 14.49 -0.77 -2.75
CA VAL A 243 13.25 -0.39 -3.45
C VAL A 243 12.50 0.67 -2.63
N ASP A 244 12.22 1.82 -3.25
CA ASP A 244 11.45 2.91 -2.62
C ASP A 244 9.94 2.64 -2.63
N GLY A 245 9.19 3.40 -1.81
CA GLY A 245 7.75 3.25 -1.68
C GLY A 245 6.92 3.88 -2.80
N LEU A 246 7.52 4.74 -3.63
CA LEU A 246 6.78 5.47 -4.67
C LEU A 246 6.20 4.53 -5.73
N GLY A 247 6.96 3.50 -6.12
CA GLY A 247 6.45 2.53 -7.08
C GLY A 247 5.25 1.74 -6.54
N MET A 248 5.22 1.39 -5.25
CA MET A 248 4.04 0.76 -4.63
C MET A 248 2.81 1.67 -4.73
N LEU A 249 2.97 2.98 -4.45
CA LEU A 249 1.90 3.96 -4.60
C LEU A 249 1.35 4.00 -6.04
N ILE A 250 2.22 3.92 -7.04
CA ILE A 250 1.81 3.96 -8.44
C ILE A 250 1.13 2.66 -8.85
N HIS A 251 1.76 1.51 -8.62
CA HIS A 251 1.24 0.22 -9.05
C HIS A 251 -0.10 -0.14 -8.38
N GLN A 252 -0.30 0.18 -7.10
CA GLN A 252 -1.57 -0.09 -6.43
C GLN A 252 -2.74 0.71 -6.99
N ALA A 253 -2.47 1.85 -7.62
CA ALA A 253 -3.51 2.70 -8.21
C ALA A 253 -4.03 2.18 -9.55
N ILE A 254 -3.22 1.40 -10.29
CA ILE A 254 -3.56 0.90 -11.63
C ILE A 254 -4.89 0.13 -11.67
N PRO A 255 -5.15 -0.88 -10.81
CA PRO A 255 -6.39 -1.65 -10.88
C PRO A 255 -7.64 -0.83 -10.58
N GLY A 256 -7.55 0.17 -9.69
CA GLY A 256 -8.64 1.09 -9.41
C GLY A 256 -8.92 2.00 -10.61
N PHE A 257 -7.88 2.61 -11.17
CA PHE A 257 -8.00 3.47 -12.35
C PHE A 257 -8.62 2.73 -13.53
N GLU A 258 -8.13 1.53 -13.86
CA GLU A 258 -8.66 0.69 -14.93
C GLU A 258 -10.16 0.39 -14.73
N ARG A 259 -10.56 0.07 -13.51
CA ARG A 259 -11.95 -0.26 -13.18
C ARG A 259 -12.89 0.95 -13.27
N TRP A 260 -12.40 2.14 -12.90
CA TRP A 260 -13.21 3.36 -12.87
C TRP A 260 -13.28 4.08 -14.20
N PHE A 261 -12.19 4.04 -14.96
CA PHE A 261 -12.04 4.85 -16.18
C PHE A 261 -11.82 4.02 -17.43
N GLY A 262 -11.77 2.69 -17.33
CA GLY A 262 -11.71 1.75 -18.47
C GLY A 262 -10.37 1.68 -19.20
N MET A 263 -9.32 2.35 -18.69
CA MET A 263 -8.00 2.36 -19.30
C MET A 263 -6.97 1.83 -18.28
N LYS A 264 -6.06 0.98 -18.77
CA LYS A 264 -4.96 0.47 -17.94
C LYS A 264 -3.71 1.32 -18.15
N PRO A 265 -3.28 2.11 -17.17
CA PRO A 265 -2.10 2.94 -17.31
C PRO A 265 -0.79 2.18 -17.09
N ASP A 266 0.26 2.68 -17.74
CA ASP A 266 1.63 2.24 -17.51
C ASP A 266 2.35 3.13 -16.49
N VAL A 267 3.40 2.59 -15.87
CA VAL A 267 4.29 3.33 -14.97
C VAL A 267 5.40 3.99 -15.79
N SER A 268 5.28 5.29 -16.03
CA SER A 268 6.26 6.04 -16.79
C SER A 268 7.25 6.80 -15.90
N GLU A 269 8.46 7.02 -16.39
CA GLU A 269 9.46 7.89 -15.73
C GLU A 269 8.95 9.33 -15.55
N ASN A 270 8.14 9.84 -16.50
CA ASN A 270 7.55 11.17 -16.39
C ASN A 270 6.59 11.26 -15.21
N LEU A 271 5.77 10.22 -14.98
CA LEU A 271 4.90 10.15 -13.81
C LEU A 271 5.73 10.12 -12.51
N ARG A 272 6.79 9.30 -12.45
CA ARG A 272 7.65 9.27 -11.26
C ARG A 272 8.26 10.66 -10.97
N LYS A 273 8.81 11.33 -11.98
CA LYS A 273 9.35 12.69 -11.85
C LYS A 273 8.30 13.68 -11.37
N LEU A 274 7.09 13.61 -11.93
CA LEU A 274 5.96 14.44 -11.51
C LEU A 274 5.61 14.26 -10.04
N LEU A 275 5.61 13.02 -9.54
CA LEU A 275 5.25 12.72 -8.15
C LEU A 275 6.37 13.05 -7.15
N ILE A 276 7.63 13.13 -7.59
CA ILE A 276 8.77 13.55 -6.77
C ILE A 276 8.85 15.07 -6.67
N SER A 277 8.54 15.80 -7.75
CA SER A 277 8.49 17.27 -7.72
C SER A 277 7.39 17.75 -6.76
N GLN A 278 7.78 18.69 -5.89
CA GLN A 278 6.88 19.32 -4.89
C GLN A 278 5.72 20.06 -5.52
#